data_afb3f68e26423baf5d83e443b25c6b2a
#
_entry.id   afb3f68e26423baf5d83e443b25c6b2a
#
_cell.length_a   1.000
_cell.length_b   1.000
_cell.length_c   1.000
_cell.angle_alpha   90.00
_cell.angle_beta   90.00
_cell.angle_gamma   90.00
#
_symmetry.space_group_name_H-M   'P 1'
#
loop_
_entity.id
_entity.type
_entity.pdbx_description
1 polymer ?
#
loop_
_entity_poly.entity_id
_entity_poly.type
_entity_poly.pdbx_seq_one_letter_code
_entity_poly.pdbx_strand_id
1 'polypeptide(L)'
;MCKIAICDDDKEYREKIKTVIETEGILSSNEIRFYEYESGKELLEDADILHDLIFMDMRMPGLDGNKTVLKLREYNEAAILVFCSGCFEPTPDSTNVGQPFRYIMKDLHDRSLKKEIPMILLKVKLCCGDSSVTVTSAGRIMRIHTEDILYICLAKRGCTIYIARQGKIEEMHCKESLSDLYECLAGRGFEYAHNSYIVNLAKVEGLEKNVALLPFGIQLNVSRSRKGQFADALITFLGERNGMV
;
A
#
# COMPACT_ATOMS: atom_id res chain seq x y z
N MET A 1 -5.13 2.23 10.12
CA MET A 1 -6.57 2.02 9.87
C MET A 1 -6.80 2.34 8.41
N CYS A 2 -7.25 1.37 7.64
CA CYS A 2 -7.49 1.48 6.20
C CYS A 2 -8.78 2.26 5.94
N LYS A 3 -8.69 3.30 5.13
CA LYS A 3 -9.83 4.14 4.74
C LYS A 3 -10.37 3.66 3.41
N ILE A 4 -11.56 3.08 3.41
CA ILE A 4 -12.22 2.54 2.22
C ILE A 4 -13.37 3.45 1.82
N ALA A 5 -13.27 4.07 0.64
CA ALA A 5 -14.37 4.82 0.05
C ALA A 5 -15.22 3.93 -0.85
N ILE A 6 -16.53 4.10 -0.79
CA ILE A 6 -17.49 3.47 -1.68
C ILE A 6 -18.34 4.59 -2.29
N CYS A 7 -18.12 4.88 -3.56
CA CYS A 7 -18.78 5.92 -4.30
C CYS A 7 -19.73 5.31 -5.34
N ASP A 8 -21.02 5.32 -5.05
CA ASP A 8 -22.06 4.67 -5.82
C ASP A 8 -23.41 5.30 -5.46
N ASP A 9 -24.27 5.62 -6.40
CA ASP A 9 -25.61 6.19 -6.11
C ASP A 9 -26.60 5.14 -5.60
N ASP A 10 -26.31 3.83 -5.81
CA ASP A 10 -27.10 2.72 -5.26
C ASP A 10 -26.66 2.39 -3.84
N LYS A 11 -27.47 2.79 -2.86
CA LYS A 11 -27.24 2.49 -1.44
C LYS A 11 -27.18 0.99 -1.15
N GLU A 12 -28.01 0.16 -1.82
CA GLU A 12 -28.00 -1.28 -1.58
C GLU A 12 -26.67 -1.89 -2.04
N TYR A 13 -26.11 -1.40 -3.13
CA TYR A 13 -24.84 -1.88 -3.62
C TYR A 13 -23.67 -1.45 -2.70
N ARG A 14 -23.72 -0.24 -2.12
CA ARG A 14 -22.73 0.18 -1.12
C ARG A 14 -22.74 -0.76 0.09
N GLU A 15 -23.93 -1.10 0.61
CA GLU A 15 -24.07 -2.05 1.74
C GLU A 15 -23.59 -3.46 1.38
N LYS A 16 -23.81 -3.93 0.14
CA LYS A 16 -23.29 -5.22 -0.33
C LYS A 16 -21.77 -5.25 -0.33
N ILE A 17 -21.11 -4.21 -0.83
CA ILE A 17 -19.63 -4.12 -0.80
C ILE A 17 -19.13 -4.22 0.64
N LYS A 18 -19.69 -3.45 1.57
CA LYS A 18 -19.30 -3.49 3.00
C LYS A 18 -19.46 -4.88 3.58
N THR A 19 -20.62 -5.48 3.38
CA THR A 19 -20.94 -6.83 3.88
C THR A 19 -19.96 -7.88 3.36
N VAL A 20 -19.62 -7.86 2.07
CA VAL A 20 -18.66 -8.80 1.50
C VAL A 20 -17.27 -8.58 2.08
N ILE A 21 -16.80 -7.32 2.21
CA ILE A 21 -15.51 -6.99 2.80
C ILE A 21 -15.41 -7.50 4.24
N GLU A 22 -16.43 -7.28 5.04
CA GLU A 22 -16.47 -7.71 6.45
C GLU A 22 -16.53 -9.23 6.59
N THR A 23 -17.27 -9.90 5.69
CA THR A 23 -17.44 -11.37 5.71
C THR A 23 -16.14 -12.09 5.33
N GLU A 24 -15.33 -11.53 4.44
CA GLU A 24 -14.04 -12.13 4.05
C GLU A 24 -13.01 -12.19 5.20
N GLY A 25 -13.10 -11.28 6.18
CA GLY A 25 -12.26 -11.32 7.39
C GLY A 25 -10.75 -11.15 7.15
N ILE A 26 -10.33 -10.72 5.95
CA ILE A 26 -8.90 -10.48 5.61
C ILE A 26 -8.34 -9.27 6.37
N LEU A 27 -9.19 -8.25 6.55
CA LEU A 27 -8.96 -7.11 7.41
C LEU A 27 -9.93 -7.17 8.57
N SER A 28 -9.48 -6.92 9.79
CA SER A 28 -10.37 -6.87 10.95
C SER A 28 -11.19 -5.56 10.97
N SER A 29 -12.35 -5.57 11.60
CA SER A 29 -13.22 -4.39 11.71
C SER A 29 -12.53 -3.19 12.33
N ASN A 30 -11.55 -3.41 13.22
CA ASN A 30 -10.75 -2.36 13.86
C ASN A 30 -9.71 -1.74 12.90
N GLU A 31 -9.44 -2.40 11.78
CA GLU A 31 -8.48 -1.94 10.78
C GLU A 31 -9.14 -1.17 9.65
N ILE A 32 -10.47 -1.17 9.57
CA ILE A 32 -11.24 -0.57 8.48
C ILE A 32 -12.03 0.63 8.96
N ARG A 33 -12.11 1.65 8.11
CA ARG A 33 -13.08 2.73 8.21
C ARG A 33 -13.71 2.96 6.85
N PHE A 34 -15.02 2.80 6.77
CA PHE A 34 -15.79 3.05 5.56
C PHE A 34 -16.21 4.52 5.46
N TYR A 35 -16.17 5.01 4.22
CA TYR A 35 -16.69 6.31 3.79
C TYR A 35 -17.61 6.07 2.61
N GLU A 36 -18.82 6.57 2.66
CA GLU A 36 -19.83 6.37 1.62
C GLU A 36 -20.15 7.69 0.95
N TYR A 37 -20.24 7.65 -0.38
CA TYR A 37 -20.55 8.81 -1.22
C TYR A 37 -21.58 8.40 -2.25
N GLU A 38 -22.61 9.25 -2.42
CA GLU A 38 -23.68 9.02 -3.39
C GLU A 38 -23.34 9.60 -4.78
N SER A 39 -22.26 10.37 -4.87
CA SER A 39 -21.83 10.99 -6.10
C SER A 39 -20.32 11.25 -6.12
N GLY A 40 -19.74 11.32 -7.32
CA GLY A 40 -18.35 11.73 -7.50
C GLY A 40 -18.06 13.14 -6.99
N LYS A 41 -19.07 14.04 -7.00
CA LYS A 41 -18.93 15.39 -6.46
C LYS A 41 -18.71 15.35 -4.96
N GLU A 42 -19.52 14.60 -4.23
CA GLU A 42 -19.41 14.44 -2.78
C GLU A 42 -18.07 13.85 -2.36
N LEU A 43 -17.57 12.82 -3.08
CA LEU A 43 -16.24 12.28 -2.85
C LEU A 43 -15.13 13.33 -3.02
N LEU A 44 -15.23 14.20 -4.04
CA LEU A 44 -14.24 15.22 -4.32
C LEU A 44 -14.31 16.41 -3.34
N GLU A 45 -15.45 16.65 -2.70
CA GLU A 45 -15.59 17.65 -1.64
C GLU A 45 -14.88 17.23 -0.35
N ASP A 46 -14.67 15.93 -0.14
CA ASP A 46 -13.92 15.36 0.99
C ASP A 46 -12.42 15.16 0.66
N ALA A 47 -11.81 16.01 -0.18
CA ALA A 47 -10.43 15.90 -0.65
C ALA A 47 -9.37 15.86 0.48
N ASP A 48 -9.69 16.34 1.68
CA ASP A 48 -8.83 16.26 2.87
C ASP A 48 -8.68 14.82 3.40
N ILE A 49 -9.56 13.90 2.96
CA ILE A 49 -9.52 12.50 3.36
C ILE A 49 -8.86 11.69 2.26
N LEU A 50 -7.58 11.35 2.45
CA LEU A 50 -6.91 10.41 1.56
C LEU A 50 -7.38 8.99 1.85
N HIS A 51 -8.09 8.40 0.89
CA HIS A 51 -8.57 7.01 0.96
C HIS A 51 -7.51 6.05 0.44
N ASP A 52 -7.42 4.88 1.06
CA ASP A 52 -6.49 3.82 0.66
C ASP A 52 -7.06 2.91 -0.44
N LEU A 53 -8.37 2.69 -0.40
CA LEU A 53 -9.13 1.91 -1.38
C LEU A 53 -10.39 2.67 -1.76
N ILE A 54 -10.68 2.71 -3.04
CA ILE A 54 -11.87 3.39 -3.57
C ILE A 54 -12.60 2.45 -4.52
N PHE A 55 -13.85 2.12 -4.17
CA PHE A 55 -14.81 1.52 -5.09
C PHE A 55 -15.57 2.65 -5.76
N MET A 56 -15.53 2.71 -7.08
CA MET A 56 -16.11 3.79 -7.88
C MET A 56 -17.12 3.24 -8.87
N ASP A 57 -18.37 3.65 -8.78
CA ASP A 57 -19.31 3.40 -9.86
C ASP A 57 -18.95 4.21 -11.09
N MET A 58 -18.99 3.54 -12.23
CA MET A 58 -18.75 4.17 -13.53
C MET A 58 -19.89 5.09 -13.97
N ARG A 59 -21.13 4.78 -13.54
CA ARG A 59 -22.35 5.48 -13.97
C ARG A 59 -23.11 6.07 -12.81
N MET A 60 -22.83 7.32 -12.52
CA MET A 60 -23.55 8.08 -11.52
C MET A 60 -24.17 9.34 -12.13
N PRO A 61 -25.28 9.84 -11.60
CA PRO A 61 -25.84 11.12 -12.00
C PRO A 61 -24.84 12.27 -11.82
N GLY A 62 -24.73 13.14 -12.80
CA GLY A 62 -23.86 14.33 -12.75
C GLY A 62 -22.44 14.05 -13.17
N LEU A 63 -21.52 13.85 -12.24
CA LEU A 63 -20.13 13.56 -12.53
C LEU A 63 -19.91 12.04 -12.58
N ASP A 64 -19.63 11.51 -13.79
CA ASP A 64 -19.36 10.09 -13.99
C ASP A 64 -18.04 9.63 -13.31
N GLY A 65 -17.92 8.31 -13.11
CA GLY A 65 -16.77 7.73 -12.42
C GLY A 65 -15.42 8.08 -13.06
N ASN A 66 -15.31 8.11 -14.40
CA ASN A 66 -14.06 8.44 -15.08
C ASN A 66 -13.61 9.88 -14.80
N LYS A 67 -14.52 10.83 -14.90
CA LYS A 67 -14.23 12.25 -14.63
C LYS A 67 -13.93 12.48 -13.15
N THR A 68 -14.60 11.76 -12.27
CA THR A 68 -14.33 11.80 -10.84
C THR A 68 -12.91 11.34 -10.55
N VAL A 69 -12.50 10.21 -11.13
CA VAL A 69 -11.19 9.63 -10.92
C VAL A 69 -10.07 10.51 -11.47
N LEU A 70 -10.25 11.15 -12.63
CA LEU A 70 -9.26 12.11 -13.15
C LEU A 70 -8.94 13.19 -12.12
N LYS A 71 -9.95 13.80 -11.54
CA LYS A 71 -9.78 14.84 -10.52
C LYS A 71 -9.22 14.27 -9.20
N LEU A 72 -9.67 13.08 -8.81
CA LEU A 72 -9.18 12.41 -7.61
C LEU A 72 -7.67 12.14 -7.69
N ARG A 73 -7.16 11.74 -8.86
CA ARG A 73 -5.74 11.48 -9.07
C ARG A 73 -4.84 12.70 -8.90
N GLU A 74 -5.37 13.91 -8.99
CA GLU A 74 -4.61 15.15 -8.75
C GLU A 74 -4.15 15.27 -7.27
N TYR A 75 -4.86 14.65 -6.33
CA TYR A 75 -4.54 14.74 -4.89
C TYR A 75 -4.45 13.38 -4.17
N ASN A 76 -4.96 12.30 -4.75
CA ASN A 76 -4.88 10.96 -4.18
C ASN A 76 -4.46 9.93 -5.25
N GLU A 77 -3.20 10.03 -5.65
CA GLU A 77 -2.61 9.17 -6.69
C GLU A 77 -2.43 7.73 -6.21
N ALA A 78 -2.07 7.53 -4.93
CA ALA A 78 -1.72 6.24 -4.36
C ALA A 78 -2.92 5.34 -4.03
N ALA A 79 -4.16 5.84 -4.09
CA ALA A 79 -5.34 5.05 -3.77
C ALA A 79 -5.50 3.85 -4.71
N ILE A 80 -5.75 2.67 -4.14
CA ILE A 80 -6.16 1.50 -4.92
C ILE A 80 -7.55 1.75 -5.45
N LEU A 81 -7.70 1.84 -6.78
CA LEU A 81 -8.97 2.11 -7.43
C LEU A 81 -9.59 0.82 -7.96
N VAL A 82 -10.88 0.65 -7.70
CA VAL A 82 -11.70 -0.44 -8.22
C VAL A 82 -12.94 0.16 -8.87
N PHE A 83 -13.10 -0.06 -10.17
CA PHE A 83 -14.33 0.33 -10.84
C PHE A 83 -15.40 -0.73 -10.66
N CYS A 84 -16.63 -0.28 -10.40
CA CYS A 84 -17.84 -1.09 -10.40
C CYS A 84 -18.74 -0.65 -11.56
N SER A 85 -19.27 -1.57 -12.34
CA SER A 85 -20.11 -1.23 -13.50
C SER A 85 -21.19 -2.27 -13.75
N GLY A 86 -22.37 -1.80 -14.08
CA GLY A 86 -23.48 -2.65 -14.57
C GLY A 86 -23.37 -3.01 -16.05
N CYS A 87 -22.38 -2.56 -16.78
CA CYS A 87 -22.18 -2.80 -18.20
C CYS A 87 -20.86 -3.52 -18.51
N PHE A 88 -20.88 -4.31 -19.57
CA PHE A 88 -19.90 -5.37 -19.89
C PHE A 88 -18.53 -4.90 -20.39
N GLU A 89 -18.30 -3.64 -20.74
CA GLU A 89 -17.03 -3.25 -21.36
C GLU A 89 -16.35 -2.10 -20.64
N PRO A 90 -15.13 -2.34 -20.07
CA PRO A 90 -14.21 -1.25 -19.84
C PRO A 90 -13.85 -0.62 -21.19
N THR A 91 -14.20 0.63 -21.39
CA THR A 91 -13.76 1.36 -22.58
C THR A 91 -12.26 1.61 -22.51
N PRO A 92 -11.53 1.75 -23.63
CA PRO A 92 -10.11 2.14 -23.60
C PRO A 92 -9.85 3.38 -22.74
N ASP A 93 -10.77 4.33 -22.73
CA ASP A 93 -10.68 5.54 -21.91
C ASP A 93 -10.75 5.22 -20.42
N SER A 94 -11.64 4.31 -19.99
CA SER A 94 -11.74 3.92 -18.58
C SER A 94 -10.55 3.09 -18.08
N THR A 95 -9.87 2.37 -18.98
CA THR A 95 -8.67 1.58 -18.65
C THR A 95 -7.44 2.48 -18.48
N ASN A 96 -7.34 3.53 -19.28
CA ASN A 96 -6.23 4.50 -19.23
C ASN A 96 -6.45 5.56 -18.15
N VAL A 97 -7.71 5.81 -17.78
CA VAL A 97 -8.06 6.79 -16.74
C VAL A 97 -7.89 6.18 -15.37
N GLY A 98 -7.02 6.76 -14.57
CA GLY A 98 -6.85 6.43 -13.16
C GLY A 98 -6.24 5.07 -12.85
N GLN A 99 -5.85 4.28 -13.85
CA GLN A 99 -5.17 2.99 -13.71
C GLN A 99 -5.81 2.09 -12.64
N PRO A 100 -7.04 1.60 -12.84
CA PRO A 100 -7.73 0.81 -11.84
C PRO A 100 -7.04 -0.53 -11.60
N PHE A 101 -6.94 -0.93 -10.35
CA PHE A 101 -6.43 -2.24 -9.98
C PHE A 101 -7.36 -3.37 -10.44
N ARG A 102 -8.67 -3.14 -10.40
CA ARG A 102 -9.70 -4.12 -10.82
C ARG A 102 -10.94 -3.43 -11.38
N TYR A 103 -11.65 -4.23 -12.17
CA TYR A 103 -13.03 -3.98 -12.60
C TYR A 103 -13.94 -5.04 -12.01
N ILE A 104 -15.03 -4.62 -11.38
CA ILE A 104 -16.07 -5.49 -10.86
C ILE A 104 -17.35 -5.24 -11.66
N MET A 105 -17.92 -6.31 -12.20
CA MET A 105 -19.24 -6.24 -12.80
C MET A 105 -20.31 -6.35 -11.71
N LYS A 106 -21.27 -5.45 -11.71
CA LYS A 106 -22.47 -5.52 -10.89
C LYS A 106 -23.39 -6.62 -11.47
N ASP A 107 -23.31 -7.81 -10.96
CA ASP A 107 -24.16 -8.94 -11.35
C ASP A 107 -25.23 -9.24 -10.30
N LEU A 108 -26.34 -9.89 -10.74
CA LEU A 108 -27.51 -10.17 -9.90
C LEU A 108 -27.22 -10.99 -8.63
N HIS A 109 -26.10 -11.72 -8.59
CA HIS A 109 -25.76 -12.61 -7.49
C HIS A 109 -24.47 -12.21 -6.77
N ASP A 110 -23.94 -11.04 -7.07
CA ASP A 110 -22.70 -10.49 -6.50
C ASP A 110 -21.49 -11.47 -6.64
N ARG A 111 -21.49 -12.32 -7.68
CA ARG A 111 -20.44 -13.33 -7.91
C ARG A 111 -19.12 -12.67 -8.24
N SER A 112 -19.14 -11.64 -9.09
CA SER A 112 -17.95 -10.87 -9.46
C SER A 112 -17.37 -10.16 -8.25
N LEU A 113 -18.23 -9.56 -7.42
CA LEU A 113 -17.81 -8.88 -6.18
C LEU A 113 -17.12 -9.87 -5.23
N LYS A 114 -17.76 -10.98 -4.90
CA LYS A 114 -17.22 -12.01 -4.00
C LYS A 114 -15.92 -12.63 -4.52
N LYS A 115 -15.76 -12.76 -5.84
CA LYS A 115 -14.56 -13.29 -6.46
C LYS A 115 -13.36 -12.33 -6.36
N GLU A 116 -13.58 -11.04 -6.60
CA GLU A 116 -12.49 -10.05 -6.70
C GLU A 116 -12.11 -9.43 -5.35
N ILE A 117 -13.04 -9.30 -4.39
CA ILE A 117 -12.79 -8.70 -3.08
C ILE A 117 -11.59 -9.32 -2.34
N PRO A 118 -11.40 -10.64 -2.26
CA PRO A 118 -10.25 -11.20 -1.55
C PRO A 118 -8.91 -10.71 -2.08
N MET A 119 -8.75 -10.64 -3.41
CA MET A 119 -7.52 -10.16 -4.04
C MET A 119 -7.33 -8.65 -3.82
N ILE A 120 -8.40 -7.88 -3.84
CA ILE A 120 -8.38 -6.45 -3.56
C ILE A 120 -7.93 -6.20 -2.11
N LEU A 121 -8.53 -6.91 -1.14
CA LEU A 121 -8.17 -6.79 0.27
C LEU A 121 -6.73 -7.25 0.57
N LEU A 122 -6.24 -8.30 -0.11
CA LEU A 122 -4.85 -8.69 -0.03
C LEU A 122 -3.92 -7.59 -0.56
N LYS A 123 -4.26 -6.95 -1.69
CA LYS A 123 -3.51 -5.81 -2.21
C LYS A 123 -3.52 -4.64 -1.23
N VAL A 124 -4.68 -4.30 -0.66
CA VAL A 124 -4.82 -3.28 0.38
C VAL A 124 -3.96 -3.61 1.60
N LYS A 125 -4.01 -4.86 2.07
CA LYS A 125 -3.21 -5.32 3.21
C LYS A 125 -1.71 -5.21 2.96
N LEU A 126 -1.27 -5.43 1.74
CA LEU A 126 0.12 -5.24 1.34
C LEU A 126 0.51 -3.76 1.24
N CYS A 127 -0.38 -2.90 0.74
CA CYS A 127 -0.10 -1.47 0.55
C CYS A 127 -0.38 -0.62 1.80
N CYS A 128 -1.47 -0.94 2.54
CA CYS A 128 -1.96 -0.17 3.68
C CYS A 128 -1.87 -0.96 4.99
N GLY A 129 -1.40 -2.21 4.94
CA GLY A 129 -1.19 -3.08 6.09
C GLY A 129 -0.31 -2.39 7.11
N ASP A 130 -0.63 -2.64 8.37
CA ASP A 130 -0.03 -2.04 9.56
C ASP A 130 1.41 -1.56 9.29
N SER A 131 1.57 -0.23 9.24
CA SER A 131 2.88 0.41 9.01
C SER A 131 3.88 0.09 10.11
N SER A 132 3.76 -1.08 10.73
CA SER A 132 4.61 -1.53 11.81
C SER A 132 5.02 -3.00 11.67
N VAL A 133 6.16 -3.32 12.25
CA VAL A 133 6.64 -4.67 12.47
C VAL A 133 6.69 -4.93 13.98
N THR A 134 6.27 -6.13 14.37
CA THR A 134 6.34 -6.56 15.77
C THR A 134 7.57 -7.44 15.97
N VAL A 135 8.38 -7.10 16.94
CA VAL A 135 9.63 -7.82 17.26
C VAL A 135 9.77 -8.07 18.77
N THR A 136 10.58 -9.06 19.10
CA THR A 136 10.93 -9.38 20.50
C THR A 136 12.30 -8.81 20.83
N SER A 137 12.33 -7.77 21.65
CA SER A 137 13.56 -7.13 22.12
C SER A 137 13.65 -7.20 23.66
N ALA A 138 14.79 -7.65 24.19
CA ALA A 138 15.03 -7.78 25.64
C ALA A 138 13.87 -8.48 26.39
N GLY A 139 13.22 -9.49 25.79
CA GLY A 139 12.10 -10.21 26.38
C GLY A 139 10.76 -9.49 26.35
N ARG A 140 10.67 -8.34 25.66
CA ARG A 140 9.45 -7.56 25.47
C ARG A 140 9.02 -7.60 24.01
N ILE A 141 7.72 -7.62 23.78
CA ILE A 141 7.15 -7.45 22.45
C ILE A 141 7.12 -5.95 22.16
N MET A 142 7.78 -5.55 21.08
CA MET A 142 7.90 -4.16 20.64
C MET A 142 7.27 -4.00 19.26
N ARG A 143 6.52 -2.94 19.06
CA ARG A 143 5.95 -2.54 17.78
C ARG A 143 6.73 -1.34 17.24
N ILE A 144 7.25 -1.47 16.03
CA ILE A 144 8.07 -0.46 15.37
C ILE A 144 7.38 -0.03 14.09
N HIS A 145 7.16 1.26 13.91
CA HIS A 145 6.63 1.76 12.65
C HIS A 145 7.66 1.59 11.53
N THR A 146 7.24 1.06 10.39
CA THR A 146 8.14 0.81 9.26
C THR A 146 8.73 2.10 8.70
N GLU A 147 8.01 3.21 8.82
CA GLU A 147 8.49 4.54 8.44
C GLU A 147 9.69 5.03 9.29
N ASP A 148 9.83 4.53 10.52
CA ASP A 148 10.96 4.87 11.38
C ASP A 148 12.21 4.05 11.04
N ILE A 149 12.05 2.88 10.39
CA ILE A 149 13.14 1.96 10.11
C ILE A 149 13.97 2.48 8.94
N LEU A 150 15.28 2.60 9.15
CA LEU A 150 16.25 2.91 8.11
C LEU A 150 16.72 1.64 7.38
N TYR A 151 17.20 0.67 8.13
CA TYR A 151 17.62 -0.65 7.66
C TYR A 151 17.68 -1.63 8.83
N ILE A 152 17.78 -2.92 8.50
CA ILE A 152 17.89 -4.01 9.46
C ILE A 152 19.10 -4.86 9.08
N CYS A 153 19.98 -5.14 10.00
CA CYS A 153 21.14 -5.98 9.73
C CYS A 153 21.18 -7.23 10.62
N LEU A 154 21.82 -8.27 10.11
CA LEU A 154 22.09 -9.50 10.84
C LEU A 154 23.02 -9.21 12.03
N ALA A 155 22.66 -9.70 13.19
CA ALA A 155 23.47 -9.66 14.38
C ALA A 155 23.97 -11.07 14.79
N LYS A 156 24.81 -11.17 15.78
CA LYS A 156 25.32 -12.47 16.28
C LYS A 156 24.20 -13.40 16.74
N ARG A 157 23.08 -12.84 17.21
CA ARG A 157 21.84 -13.55 17.55
C ARG A 157 20.67 -12.68 17.13
N GLY A 158 19.89 -13.11 16.14
CA GLY A 158 18.78 -12.33 15.58
C GLY A 158 19.25 -11.16 14.72
N CYS A 159 18.60 -10.01 14.84
CA CYS A 159 18.88 -8.81 14.04
C CYS A 159 19.03 -7.55 14.90
N THR A 160 19.65 -6.52 14.31
CA THR A 160 19.64 -5.15 14.79
C THR A 160 18.85 -4.29 13.83
N ILE A 161 17.87 -3.58 14.34
CA ILE A 161 17.02 -2.64 13.60
C ILE A 161 17.52 -1.23 13.90
N TYR A 162 17.83 -0.47 12.86
CA TYR A 162 18.24 0.93 12.95
C TYR A 162 17.05 1.83 12.68
N ILE A 163 16.67 2.62 13.66
CA ILE A 163 15.43 3.41 13.69
C ILE A 163 15.81 4.89 13.77
N ALA A 164 15.16 5.72 12.93
CA ALA A 164 15.30 7.19 13.00
C ALA A 164 14.11 7.78 13.74
N ARG A 165 14.35 8.33 14.94
CA ARG A 165 13.34 9.02 15.72
C ARG A 165 13.86 10.35 16.24
N GLN A 166 13.07 11.40 16.14
CA GLN A 166 13.39 12.74 16.67
C GLN A 166 14.79 13.24 16.24
N GLY A 167 15.19 12.95 14.98
CA GLY A 167 16.49 13.35 14.44
C GLY A 167 17.68 12.56 14.97
N LYS A 168 17.46 11.43 15.64
CA LYS A 168 18.52 10.53 16.16
C LYS A 168 18.33 9.11 15.62
N ILE A 169 19.42 8.38 15.56
CA ILE A 169 19.42 6.94 15.24
C ILE A 169 19.41 6.17 16.55
N GLU A 170 18.46 5.25 16.67
CA GLU A 170 18.37 4.28 17.74
C GLU A 170 18.63 2.88 17.20
N GLU A 171 19.35 2.06 17.95
CA GLU A 171 19.58 0.64 17.64
C GLU A 171 18.72 -0.24 18.53
N MET A 172 17.98 -1.14 17.91
CA MET A 172 17.17 -2.12 18.63
C MET A 172 17.55 -3.54 18.23
N HIS A 173 18.02 -4.35 19.19
CA HIS A 173 18.27 -5.76 18.96
C HIS A 173 16.98 -6.57 19.11
N CYS A 174 16.75 -7.49 18.20
CA CYS A 174 15.60 -8.39 18.22
C CYS A 174 16.02 -9.86 17.98
N LYS A 175 15.12 -10.80 18.33
CA LYS A 175 15.40 -12.24 18.22
C LYS A 175 15.06 -12.82 16.85
N GLU A 176 14.20 -12.14 16.11
CA GLU A 176 13.70 -12.55 14.80
C GLU A 176 14.86 -12.65 13.80
N SER A 177 14.77 -13.62 12.89
CA SER A 177 15.76 -13.76 11.81
C SER A 177 15.56 -12.69 10.74
N LEU A 178 16.61 -12.42 9.96
CA LEU A 178 16.53 -11.45 8.88
C LEU A 178 15.54 -11.89 7.79
N SER A 179 15.41 -13.21 7.56
CA SER A 179 14.43 -13.76 6.62
C SER A 179 12.99 -13.56 7.10
N ASP A 180 12.70 -13.82 8.38
CA ASP A 180 11.35 -13.63 8.93
C ASP A 180 10.93 -12.16 8.88
N LEU A 181 11.86 -11.25 9.21
CA LEU A 181 11.63 -9.81 9.10
C LEU A 181 11.42 -9.39 7.65
N TYR A 182 12.19 -9.94 6.71
CA TYR A 182 11.99 -9.65 5.30
C TYR A 182 10.63 -10.13 4.78
N GLU A 183 10.19 -11.33 5.16
CA GLU A 183 8.86 -11.83 4.80
C GLU A 183 7.74 -10.91 5.31
N CYS A 184 7.88 -10.37 6.52
CA CYS A 184 6.93 -9.41 7.06
C CYS A 184 6.97 -8.05 6.36
N LEU A 185 8.12 -7.66 5.79
CA LEU A 185 8.39 -6.35 5.21
C LEU A 185 8.43 -6.36 3.66
N ALA A 186 8.45 -7.55 3.04
CA ALA A 186 8.38 -7.72 1.60
C ALA A 186 7.11 -7.05 1.04
N GLY A 187 7.26 -6.31 -0.06
CA GLY A 187 6.18 -5.52 -0.65
C GLY A 187 5.82 -4.23 0.10
N ARG A 188 6.53 -3.91 1.20
CA ARG A 188 6.38 -2.66 1.96
C ARG A 188 7.54 -1.69 1.77
N GLY A 189 8.22 -1.79 0.63
CA GLY A 189 9.37 -0.94 0.32
C GLY A 189 10.66 -1.33 1.03
N PHE A 190 10.83 -2.61 1.39
CA PHE A 190 12.09 -3.12 1.92
C PHE A 190 12.70 -4.13 0.95
N GLU A 191 14.02 -4.02 0.73
CA GLU A 191 14.74 -4.92 -0.17
C GLU A 191 16.13 -5.28 0.39
N TYR A 192 16.62 -6.47 0.02
CA TYR A 192 17.97 -6.90 0.34
C TYR A 192 19.00 -6.10 -0.46
N ALA A 193 19.82 -5.31 0.19
CA ALA A 193 21.01 -4.73 -0.42
C ALA A 193 22.24 -5.68 -0.29
N HIS A 194 22.24 -6.51 0.76
CA HIS A 194 23.26 -7.52 1.03
C HIS A 194 22.62 -8.72 1.73
N ASN A 195 23.25 -9.88 1.71
CA ASN A 195 22.73 -11.06 2.42
C ASN A 195 22.62 -10.87 3.94
N SER A 196 23.32 -9.87 4.48
CA SER A 196 23.31 -9.56 5.92
C SER A 196 22.46 -8.34 6.30
N TYR A 197 21.82 -7.68 5.37
CA TYR A 197 20.91 -6.57 5.71
C TYR A 197 19.89 -6.26 4.60
N ILE A 198 18.75 -5.76 5.03
CA ILE A 198 17.66 -5.22 4.23
C ILE A 198 17.52 -3.72 4.49
N VAL A 199 17.15 -2.99 3.46
CA VAL A 199 17.08 -1.52 3.47
C VAL A 199 15.67 -1.06 3.18
N ASN A 200 15.22 -0.04 3.88
CA ASN A 200 13.97 0.66 3.56
C ASN A 200 14.19 1.58 2.35
N LEU A 201 13.61 1.21 1.22
CA LEU A 201 13.73 1.96 -0.04
C LEU A 201 13.19 3.39 0.06
N ALA A 202 12.19 3.62 0.94
CA ALA A 202 11.67 4.96 1.22
C ALA A 202 12.70 5.90 1.88
N LYS A 203 13.78 5.34 2.44
CA LYS A 203 14.85 6.08 3.10
C LYS A 203 16.12 6.20 2.25
N VAL A 204 16.13 5.61 1.05
CA VAL A 204 17.26 5.73 0.14
C VAL A 204 17.24 7.10 -0.52
N GLU A 205 18.25 7.93 -0.21
CA GLU A 205 18.43 9.26 -0.80
C GLU A 205 19.14 9.19 -2.16
N GLY A 206 19.91 8.13 -2.40
CA GLY A 206 20.61 7.91 -3.65
C GLY A 206 21.29 6.55 -3.72
N LEU A 207 21.61 6.13 -4.94
CA LEU A 207 22.39 4.93 -5.22
C LEU A 207 23.61 5.30 -6.07
N GLU A 208 24.79 5.32 -5.48
CA GLU A 208 26.04 5.63 -6.18
C GLU A 208 26.87 4.37 -6.37
N LYS A 209 27.08 3.95 -7.64
CA LYS A 209 27.78 2.72 -8.00
C LYS A 209 27.16 1.49 -7.33
N ASN A 210 27.62 1.15 -6.14
CA ASN A 210 27.11 0.01 -5.35
C ASN A 210 26.89 0.41 -3.88
N VAL A 211 26.64 1.70 -3.61
CA VAL A 211 26.44 2.24 -2.27
C VAL A 211 25.07 2.91 -2.22
N ALA A 212 24.18 2.42 -1.37
CA ALA A 212 22.94 3.08 -1.04
C ALA A 212 23.24 4.16 0.02
N LEU A 213 22.83 5.39 -0.28
CA LEU A 213 22.95 6.55 0.60
C LEU A 213 21.65 6.70 1.38
N LEU A 214 21.72 6.78 2.70
CA LEU A 214 20.59 6.96 3.59
C LEU A 214 20.79 8.23 4.44
N PRO A 215 19.74 8.71 5.11
CA PRO A 215 19.81 9.84 6.04
C PRO A 215 20.92 9.65 7.08
N PHE A 216 21.34 10.74 7.67
CA PHE A 216 22.41 10.80 8.69
C PHE A 216 23.80 10.38 8.16
N GLY A 217 24.02 10.42 6.84
CA GLY A 217 25.30 10.05 6.22
C GLY A 217 25.59 8.56 6.23
N ILE A 218 24.57 7.70 6.45
CA ILE A 218 24.71 6.25 6.41
C ILE A 218 24.97 5.81 4.97
N GLN A 219 25.97 4.97 4.78
CA GLN A 219 26.35 4.38 3.50
C GLN A 219 26.35 2.86 3.60
N LEU A 220 25.51 2.19 2.82
CA LEU A 220 25.38 0.75 2.82
C LEU A 220 25.81 0.15 1.48
N ASN A 221 26.73 -0.81 1.50
CA ASN A 221 27.20 -1.45 0.28
C ASN A 221 26.14 -2.42 -0.27
N VAL A 222 25.80 -2.26 -1.55
CA VAL A 222 24.95 -3.21 -2.27
C VAL A 222 25.85 -4.29 -2.88
N SER A 223 25.60 -5.55 -2.51
CA SER A 223 26.40 -6.66 -3.02
C SER A 223 26.26 -6.82 -4.54
N ARG A 224 27.30 -7.32 -5.20
CA ARG A 224 27.28 -7.52 -6.67
C ARG A 224 26.11 -8.39 -7.12
N SER A 225 25.79 -9.43 -6.35
CA SER A 225 24.67 -10.36 -6.64
C SER A 225 23.29 -9.72 -6.45
N ARG A 226 23.15 -8.68 -5.63
CA ARG A 226 21.88 -8.01 -5.34
C ARG A 226 21.69 -6.70 -6.11
N LYS A 227 22.75 -6.20 -6.77
CA LYS A 227 22.75 -4.87 -7.40
C LYS A 227 21.60 -4.65 -8.39
N GLY A 228 21.39 -5.59 -9.30
CA GLY A 228 20.31 -5.49 -10.31
C GLY A 228 18.93 -5.43 -9.60
N GLN A 229 18.64 -6.47 -8.80
CA GLN A 229 17.38 -6.57 -8.08
C GLN A 229 17.11 -5.34 -7.19
N PHE A 230 18.12 -4.86 -6.45
CA PHE A 230 17.99 -3.69 -5.58
C PHE A 230 17.73 -2.40 -6.37
N ALA A 231 18.45 -2.19 -7.48
CA ALA A 231 18.25 -1.01 -8.33
C ALA A 231 16.86 -1.02 -9.00
N ASP A 232 16.43 -2.17 -9.51
CA ASP A 232 15.11 -2.31 -10.13
C ASP A 232 14.00 -2.09 -9.10
N ALA A 233 14.12 -2.66 -7.90
CA ALA A 233 13.19 -2.44 -6.80
C ALA A 233 13.13 -0.97 -6.38
N LEU A 234 14.28 -0.29 -6.30
CA LEU A 234 14.34 1.14 -5.96
C LEU A 234 13.68 2.01 -7.04
N ILE A 235 13.96 1.75 -8.32
CA ILE A 235 13.35 2.47 -9.45
C ILE A 235 11.83 2.28 -9.45
N THR A 236 11.37 1.04 -9.30
CA THR A 236 9.94 0.73 -9.23
C THR A 236 9.28 1.44 -8.06
N PHE A 237 9.89 1.36 -6.88
CA PHE A 237 9.35 2.00 -5.67
C PHE A 237 9.27 3.54 -5.80
N LEU A 238 10.31 4.18 -6.37
CA LEU A 238 10.33 5.63 -6.59
C LEU A 238 9.41 6.04 -7.75
N GLY A 239 9.29 5.20 -8.80
CA GLY A 239 8.38 5.41 -9.91
C GLY A 239 6.92 5.36 -9.47
N GLU A 240 6.55 4.39 -8.66
CA GLU A 240 5.21 4.28 -8.05
C GLU A 240 4.86 5.49 -7.16
N ARG A 241 5.85 6.14 -6.54
CA ARG A 241 5.67 7.36 -5.71
C ARG A 241 5.67 8.65 -6.52
N ASN A 242 6.32 8.68 -7.69
CA ASN A 242 6.45 9.88 -8.51
C ASN A 242 5.55 9.86 -9.76
N GLY A 243 4.64 8.89 -9.90
CA GLY A 243 3.72 8.81 -11.04
C GLY A 243 4.40 8.65 -12.40
N MET A 244 5.61 8.05 -12.44
CA MET A 244 6.41 7.88 -13.65
C MET A 244 6.45 6.44 -14.18
N VAL A 245 5.33 5.70 -14.11
CA VAL A 245 5.16 4.44 -14.87
C VAL A 245 3.74 4.32 -15.35
#